data_7d6f697bb46a5140cafaa82625a362d7
#
_entry.id   7d6f697bb46a5140cafaa82625a362d7
#
_cell.length_a   1.000
_cell.length_b   1.000
_cell.length_c   1.000
_cell.angle_alpha   90.00
_cell.angle_beta   90.00
_cell.angle_gamma   90.00
#
_symmetry.space_group_name_H-M   'P 1'
#
loop_
_entity.id
_entity.type
_entity.pdbx_description
1 polymer ?
#
loop_
_entity_poly.entity_id
_entity_poly.type
_entity_poly.pdbx_seq_one_letter_code
_entity_poly.pdbx_strand_id
1 'polypeptide(L)'
;MKTESPNEQRFESMVTILIASVAIWVAITAYFQNYASNISDQARRRAQQFSIEATKREINGSIQFSYEWQGAFQAWREIGWQITAAQQNGDAAAEARLYQLQDRVITLSKLLNPQYFDPVFGWPDSRKYEADSYLVESTRLSETYLAESELGNFTDNTADSLIVQITLLTVSLSLYGLSMALKGRVRWLFIVVGSGIVGICVLWLGWSLLELLIRPEVNHEAIQAYAEGIGLEYQGRSEEAIEKYSLAIENNPSYAKAYYERGLSYYSLGDMQTALTEMETARANGLDDTSINWNLGWTYYLTGQYEKAFEANQRVLTQHPEVLGVRMNQAISYLVNGDLENAGEQYDLLIGEAQRQVNEARSNNAEPSASLWYYMDAGALDLQNLIDTLDNNPKSWTQAPTPSLIRGDHAAIRQFAVEQMKRLKESTVALEYAGQLPSGGSSMLVEPFVFGQITGVDEQGLITGFEPAANNIVPFGEEEFTIQFTYSGEAPREMLWKVYVNGYEDQALRIVDATDISGGSTWYKTFGYSYTNVFILSQGEYTVELYADNILVQSGTFYVQE
;
A
#
# COMPACT_ATOMS: atom_id res chain seq x y z
N MET A 1 60.58 -29.69 54.20
CA MET A 1 59.59 -29.84 53.12
C MET A 1 58.57 -30.87 53.60
N LYS A 2 57.32 -30.46 53.81
CA LYS A 2 56.23 -31.37 54.11
C LYS A 2 55.90 -32.05 52.78
N THR A 3 56.13 -33.37 52.70
CA THR A 3 55.69 -34.22 51.56
C THR A 3 54.17 -34.18 51.51
N GLU A 4 53.63 -33.63 50.42
CA GLU A 4 52.20 -33.61 50.16
C GLU A 4 51.64 -35.04 50.19
N SER A 5 50.42 -35.16 50.70
CA SER A 5 49.79 -36.49 50.74
C SER A 5 49.45 -37.01 49.31
N PRO A 6 49.52 -38.31 49.04
CA PRO A 6 49.15 -38.80 47.69
C PRO A 6 47.77 -38.41 47.19
N ASN A 7 46.86 -38.11 48.13
CA ASN A 7 45.49 -37.60 47.79
C ASN A 7 45.47 -36.12 47.36
N GLU A 8 46.35 -35.28 47.88
CA GLU A 8 46.51 -33.89 47.45
C GLU A 8 47.11 -33.83 46.04
N GLN A 9 48.16 -34.59 45.75
CA GLN A 9 48.73 -34.66 44.40
C GLN A 9 47.72 -35.15 43.33
N ARG A 10 46.89 -36.14 43.66
CA ARG A 10 45.80 -36.57 42.76
C ARG A 10 44.76 -35.53 42.53
N PHE A 11 44.37 -34.75 43.56
CA PHE A 11 43.42 -33.65 43.45
C PHE A 11 43.98 -32.52 42.58
N GLU A 12 45.19 -32.10 42.79
CA GLU A 12 45.86 -31.04 41.99
C GLU A 12 45.99 -31.46 40.52
N SER A 13 46.40 -32.71 40.27
CA SER A 13 46.46 -33.25 38.90
C SER A 13 45.09 -33.26 38.22
N MET A 14 44.02 -33.66 38.95
CA MET A 14 42.65 -33.63 38.41
C MET A 14 42.19 -32.19 38.06
N VAL A 15 42.40 -31.23 38.96
CA VAL A 15 42.01 -29.83 38.73
C VAL A 15 42.83 -29.23 37.58
N THR A 16 44.12 -29.55 37.48
CA THR A 16 44.96 -29.11 36.35
C THR A 16 44.44 -29.65 35.01
N ILE A 17 43.98 -30.90 34.96
CA ILE A 17 43.36 -31.49 33.76
C ILE A 17 42.07 -30.75 33.42
N LEU A 18 41.20 -30.42 34.43
CA LEU A 18 39.99 -29.68 34.23
C LEU A 18 40.27 -28.29 33.69
N ILE A 19 41.24 -27.57 34.25
CA ILE A 19 41.67 -26.24 33.77
C ILE A 19 42.15 -26.32 32.32
N ALA A 20 43.00 -27.29 31.97
CA ALA A 20 43.47 -27.50 30.61
C ALA A 20 42.32 -27.81 29.64
N SER A 21 41.35 -28.66 30.07
CA SER A 21 40.17 -28.98 29.26
C SER A 21 39.30 -27.75 29.02
N VAL A 22 39.05 -26.92 30.03
CA VAL A 22 38.25 -25.67 29.84
C VAL A 22 38.98 -24.66 28.97
N ALA A 23 40.31 -24.55 29.10
CA ALA A 23 41.09 -23.67 28.22
C ALA A 23 40.96 -24.07 26.73
N ILE A 24 40.88 -25.37 26.43
CA ILE A 24 40.59 -25.87 25.08
C ILE A 24 39.19 -25.47 24.65
N TRP A 25 38.17 -25.61 25.49
CA TRP A 25 36.80 -25.21 25.20
C TRP A 25 36.69 -23.68 24.95
N VAL A 26 37.38 -22.85 25.75
CA VAL A 26 37.48 -21.42 25.54
C VAL A 26 38.04 -21.11 24.15
N ALA A 27 39.13 -21.76 23.76
CA ALA A 27 39.76 -21.58 22.46
C ALA A 27 38.84 -21.97 21.29
N ILE A 28 38.11 -23.11 21.43
CA ILE A 28 37.14 -23.56 20.42
C ILE A 28 35.98 -22.57 20.32
N THR A 29 35.41 -22.14 21.44
CA THR A 29 34.31 -21.17 21.46
C THR A 29 34.73 -19.83 20.86
N ALA A 30 35.96 -19.35 21.17
CA ALA A 30 36.52 -18.13 20.63
C ALA A 30 36.75 -18.21 19.09
N TYR A 31 37.15 -19.40 18.59
CA TYR A 31 37.27 -19.63 17.15
C TYR A 31 35.92 -19.45 16.45
N PHE A 32 34.86 -20.09 16.96
CA PHE A 32 33.52 -19.98 16.35
C PHE A 32 32.91 -18.59 16.53
N GLN A 33 33.20 -17.91 17.64
CA GLN A 33 32.81 -16.51 17.84
C GLN A 33 33.42 -15.62 16.75
N ASN A 34 34.74 -15.72 16.52
CA ASN A 34 35.40 -14.98 15.45
C ASN A 34 34.86 -15.36 14.05
N TYR A 35 34.53 -16.62 13.82
CA TYR A 35 33.93 -17.08 12.56
C TYR A 35 32.56 -16.45 12.35
N ALA A 36 31.67 -16.45 13.34
CA ALA A 36 30.35 -15.82 13.27
C ALA A 36 30.46 -14.30 13.08
N SER A 37 31.32 -13.64 13.86
CA SER A 37 31.55 -12.20 13.75
C SER A 37 32.07 -11.79 12.36
N ASN A 38 32.98 -12.57 11.77
CA ASN A 38 33.46 -12.30 10.42
C ASN A 38 32.36 -12.40 9.35
N ILE A 39 31.45 -13.37 9.48
CA ILE A 39 30.29 -13.49 8.58
C ILE A 39 29.39 -12.27 8.76
N SER A 40 29.06 -11.90 10.00
CA SER A 40 28.24 -10.74 10.32
C SER A 40 28.83 -9.46 9.72
N ASP A 41 30.12 -9.20 9.94
CA ASP A 41 30.81 -8.02 9.41
C ASP A 41 30.81 -7.95 7.87
N GLN A 42 30.99 -9.10 7.22
CA GLN A 42 30.94 -9.14 5.75
C GLN A 42 29.52 -8.92 5.24
N ALA A 43 28.52 -9.56 5.85
CA ALA A 43 27.12 -9.39 5.48
C ALA A 43 26.67 -7.93 5.67
N ARG A 44 27.00 -7.32 6.79
CA ARG A 44 26.69 -5.89 7.07
C ARG A 44 27.35 -4.94 6.06
N ARG A 45 28.62 -5.18 5.69
CA ARG A 45 29.29 -4.35 4.65
C ARG A 45 28.59 -4.51 3.30
N ARG A 46 28.23 -5.73 2.88
CA ARG A 46 27.50 -5.96 1.64
C ARG A 46 26.11 -5.33 1.70
N ALA A 47 25.39 -5.49 2.81
CA ALA A 47 24.10 -4.84 3.02
C ALA A 47 24.18 -3.32 2.83
N GLN A 48 25.16 -2.64 3.45
CA GLN A 48 25.36 -1.20 3.28
C GLN A 48 25.63 -0.81 1.82
N GLN A 49 26.41 -1.59 1.11
CA GLN A 49 26.68 -1.36 -0.32
C GLN A 49 25.40 -1.47 -1.15
N PHE A 50 24.62 -2.54 -0.96
CA PHE A 50 23.36 -2.75 -1.67
C PHE A 50 22.31 -1.68 -1.34
N SER A 51 22.21 -1.23 -0.08
CA SER A 51 21.32 -0.13 0.30
C SER A 51 21.65 1.17 -0.42
N ILE A 52 22.94 1.55 -0.45
CA ILE A 52 23.39 2.76 -1.16
C ILE A 52 23.13 2.63 -2.66
N GLU A 53 23.41 1.46 -3.24
CA GLU A 53 23.23 1.23 -4.67
C GLU A 53 21.76 1.21 -5.07
N ALA A 54 20.89 0.60 -4.26
CA ALA A 54 19.45 0.61 -4.44
C ALA A 54 18.89 2.04 -4.47
N THR A 55 19.20 2.82 -3.43
CA THR A 55 18.76 4.23 -3.32
C THR A 55 19.28 5.07 -4.49
N LYS A 56 20.57 4.89 -4.86
CA LYS A 56 21.16 5.58 -6.01
C LYS A 56 20.45 5.20 -7.32
N ARG A 57 20.14 3.92 -7.50
CA ARG A 57 19.47 3.42 -8.71
C ARG A 57 18.07 4.01 -8.83
N GLU A 58 17.32 4.02 -7.75
CA GLU A 58 15.98 4.55 -7.68
C GLU A 58 15.94 6.07 -7.95
N ILE A 59 16.75 6.85 -7.21
CA ILE A 59 16.82 8.31 -7.39
C ILE A 59 17.25 8.68 -8.80
N ASN A 60 18.34 8.09 -9.30
CA ASN A 60 18.82 8.41 -10.64
C ASN A 60 17.81 7.99 -11.72
N GLY A 61 17.16 6.83 -11.55
CA GLY A 61 16.15 6.35 -12.47
C GLY A 61 14.92 7.26 -12.51
N SER A 62 14.42 7.67 -11.37
CA SER A 62 13.29 8.60 -11.24
C SER A 62 13.62 9.98 -11.83
N ILE A 63 14.80 10.54 -11.54
CA ILE A 63 15.25 11.80 -12.13
C ILE A 63 15.37 11.68 -13.64
N GLN A 64 15.97 10.59 -14.15
CA GLN A 64 16.11 10.37 -15.59
C GLN A 64 14.73 10.24 -16.26
N PHE A 65 13.81 9.48 -15.68
CA PHE A 65 12.44 9.37 -16.18
C PHE A 65 11.76 10.73 -16.24
N SER A 66 11.82 11.49 -15.14
CA SER A 66 11.24 12.83 -15.07
C SER A 66 11.78 13.77 -16.14
N TYR A 67 13.09 13.74 -16.36
CA TYR A 67 13.75 14.52 -17.41
C TYR A 67 13.33 14.09 -18.83
N GLU A 68 13.27 12.78 -19.09
CA GLU A 68 12.87 12.26 -20.40
C GLU A 68 11.38 12.50 -20.66
N TRP A 69 10.54 12.40 -19.65
CA TRP A 69 9.09 12.65 -19.75
C TRP A 69 8.80 14.15 -19.98
N GLN A 70 9.37 15.02 -19.16
CA GLN A 70 9.14 16.46 -19.26
C GLN A 70 9.88 17.14 -20.42
N GLY A 71 11.01 16.60 -20.83
CA GLY A 71 11.83 17.12 -21.91
C GLY A 71 11.55 16.45 -23.26
N ALA A 72 12.04 15.22 -23.41
CA ALA A 72 12.03 14.54 -24.69
C ALA A 72 10.61 14.19 -25.19
N PHE A 73 9.77 13.63 -24.32
CA PHE A 73 8.40 13.26 -24.69
C PHE A 73 7.54 14.48 -25.00
N GLN A 74 7.64 15.55 -24.21
CA GLN A 74 6.90 16.79 -24.48
C GLN A 74 7.34 17.42 -25.81
N ALA A 75 8.66 17.47 -26.07
CA ALA A 75 9.18 17.95 -27.34
C ALA A 75 8.73 17.09 -28.53
N TRP A 76 8.76 15.77 -28.39
CA TRP A 76 8.27 14.84 -29.41
C TRP A 76 6.80 15.07 -29.74
N ARG A 77 5.95 15.25 -28.70
CA ARG A 77 4.52 15.52 -28.82
C ARG A 77 4.25 16.87 -29.49
N GLU A 78 4.95 17.93 -29.07
CA GLU A 78 4.82 19.25 -29.66
C GLU A 78 5.19 19.26 -31.15
N ILE A 79 6.29 18.58 -31.52
CA ILE A 79 6.67 18.42 -32.93
C ILE A 79 5.59 17.66 -33.69
N GLY A 80 4.96 16.63 -33.10
CA GLY A 80 3.85 15.89 -33.69
C GLY A 80 2.67 16.81 -34.04
N TRP A 81 2.28 17.71 -33.13
CA TRP A 81 1.23 18.72 -33.42
C TRP A 81 1.63 19.68 -34.54
N GLN A 82 2.89 20.12 -34.58
CA GLN A 82 3.40 20.96 -35.66
C GLN A 82 3.39 20.24 -37.01
N ILE A 83 3.70 18.92 -37.03
CA ILE A 83 3.58 18.08 -38.23
C ILE A 83 2.14 18.06 -38.74
N THR A 84 1.19 17.82 -37.84
CA THR A 84 -0.26 17.81 -38.18
C THR A 84 -0.69 19.16 -38.77
N ALA A 85 -0.25 20.28 -38.16
CA ALA A 85 -0.55 21.60 -38.66
C ALA A 85 0.09 21.86 -40.05
N ALA A 86 1.32 21.42 -40.30
CA ALA A 86 1.98 21.54 -41.60
C ALA A 86 1.27 20.72 -42.68
N GLN A 87 0.79 19.53 -42.37
CA GLN A 87 -0.02 18.69 -43.25
C GLN A 87 -1.34 19.37 -43.63
N GLN A 88 -2.07 19.90 -42.64
CA GLN A 88 -3.31 20.67 -42.89
C GLN A 88 -3.12 21.88 -43.78
N ASN A 89 -1.96 22.53 -43.67
CA ASN A 89 -1.61 23.69 -44.48
C ASN A 89 -0.97 23.34 -45.86
N GLY A 90 -0.71 22.06 -46.13
CA GLY A 90 -0.07 21.60 -47.36
C GLY A 90 1.42 21.98 -47.49
N ASP A 91 2.11 22.30 -46.36
CA ASP A 91 3.54 22.65 -46.34
C ASP A 91 4.44 21.40 -46.21
N ALA A 92 4.63 20.70 -47.32
CA ALA A 92 5.45 19.49 -47.38
C ALA A 92 6.91 19.76 -47.00
N ALA A 93 7.44 20.97 -47.15
CA ALA A 93 8.82 21.28 -46.77
C ALA A 93 8.98 21.46 -45.26
N ALA A 94 8.01 22.07 -44.58
CA ALA A 94 7.96 22.11 -43.12
C ALA A 94 7.74 20.72 -42.54
N GLU A 95 6.81 19.96 -43.08
CA GLU A 95 6.53 18.58 -42.66
C GLU A 95 7.79 17.70 -42.67
N ALA A 96 8.53 17.66 -43.78
CA ALA A 96 9.76 16.89 -43.89
C ALA A 96 10.85 17.30 -42.88
N ARG A 97 10.96 18.60 -42.58
CA ARG A 97 11.91 19.10 -41.57
C ARG A 97 11.50 18.71 -40.14
N LEU A 98 10.22 18.75 -39.85
CA LEU A 98 9.68 18.40 -38.55
C LEU A 98 9.82 16.90 -38.27
N TYR A 99 9.59 16.03 -39.27
CA TYR A 99 9.89 14.60 -39.13
C TYR A 99 11.36 14.34 -38.80
N GLN A 100 12.31 15.02 -39.50
CA GLN A 100 13.74 14.89 -39.18
C GLN A 100 14.08 15.36 -37.78
N LEU A 101 13.38 16.37 -37.27
CA LEU A 101 13.56 16.86 -35.89
C LEU A 101 13.01 15.85 -34.90
N GLN A 102 11.82 15.29 -35.16
CA GLN A 102 11.19 14.27 -34.34
C GLN A 102 12.07 13.02 -34.23
N ASP A 103 12.62 12.54 -35.35
CA ASP A 103 13.58 11.41 -35.36
C ASP A 103 14.82 11.68 -34.49
N ARG A 104 15.32 12.91 -34.49
CA ARG A 104 16.44 13.29 -33.61
C ARG A 104 16.06 13.21 -32.13
N VAL A 105 14.86 13.67 -31.78
CA VAL A 105 14.37 13.59 -30.39
C VAL A 105 14.25 12.13 -29.96
N ILE A 106 13.74 11.27 -30.82
CA ILE A 106 13.66 9.80 -30.56
C ILE A 106 15.04 9.21 -30.28
N THR A 107 16.08 9.61 -31.02
CA THR A 107 17.43 9.08 -30.81
C THR A 107 18.09 9.55 -29.50
N LEU A 108 17.59 10.61 -28.88
CA LEU A 108 18.15 11.18 -27.65
C LEU A 108 17.49 10.64 -26.37
N SER A 109 16.36 9.95 -26.49
CA SER A 109 15.59 9.47 -25.34
C SER A 109 15.37 7.96 -25.41
N LYS A 110 15.69 7.27 -24.32
CA LYS A 110 15.37 5.85 -24.18
C LYS A 110 13.86 5.62 -24.04
N LEU A 111 13.15 6.53 -23.40
CA LEU A 111 11.71 6.48 -23.24
C LEU A 111 10.99 6.45 -24.60
N LEU A 112 11.52 7.17 -25.60
CA LEU A 112 10.96 7.22 -26.95
C LEU A 112 11.41 6.04 -27.85
N ASN A 113 12.08 5.03 -27.28
CA ASN A 113 12.38 3.82 -28.03
C ASN A 113 11.06 3.07 -28.35
N PRO A 114 10.87 2.58 -29.59
CA PRO A 114 9.63 1.88 -30.00
C PRO A 114 9.19 0.74 -29.09
N GLN A 115 10.10 0.08 -28.37
CA GLN A 115 9.77 -0.99 -27.42
C GLN A 115 8.90 -0.54 -26.24
N TYR A 116 8.89 0.78 -25.94
CA TYR A 116 8.09 1.37 -24.87
C TYR A 116 6.80 2.02 -25.37
N PHE A 117 6.55 2.05 -26.68
CA PHE A 117 5.30 2.61 -27.16
C PHE A 117 4.14 1.62 -26.97
N ASP A 118 3.07 2.10 -26.38
CA ASP A 118 1.82 1.38 -26.32
C ASP A 118 1.20 1.30 -27.72
N PRO A 119 0.91 0.08 -28.23
CA PRO A 119 0.37 -0.09 -29.58
C PRO A 119 -1.05 0.47 -29.77
N VAL A 120 -1.80 0.65 -28.67
CA VAL A 120 -3.19 1.17 -28.70
C VAL A 120 -3.19 2.69 -28.66
N PHE A 121 -2.44 3.27 -27.71
CA PHE A 121 -2.45 4.71 -27.48
C PHE A 121 -1.41 5.48 -28.30
N GLY A 122 -0.37 4.81 -28.81
CA GLY A 122 0.67 5.45 -29.63
C GLY A 122 1.60 6.41 -28.88
N TRP A 123 1.67 6.31 -27.55
CA TRP A 123 2.62 7.02 -26.71
C TRP A 123 3.41 6.08 -25.81
N PRO A 124 4.50 6.57 -25.15
CA PRO A 124 5.33 5.72 -24.32
C PRO A 124 4.59 5.17 -23.11
N ASP A 125 4.69 3.86 -22.89
CA ASP A 125 4.32 3.20 -21.65
C ASP A 125 5.33 3.54 -20.56
N SER A 126 4.99 4.48 -19.70
CA SER A 126 5.83 4.93 -18.60
C SER A 126 6.13 3.80 -17.62
N ARG A 127 5.15 2.95 -17.31
CA ARG A 127 5.30 1.87 -16.33
C ARG A 127 6.30 0.83 -16.80
N LYS A 128 6.24 0.46 -18.07
CA LYS A 128 7.21 -0.45 -18.68
C LYS A 128 8.62 0.14 -18.69
N TYR A 129 8.75 1.43 -19.05
CA TYR A 129 10.03 2.11 -19.03
C TYR A 129 10.63 2.18 -17.61
N GLU A 130 9.84 2.53 -16.61
CA GLU A 130 10.28 2.63 -15.22
C GLU A 130 10.66 1.25 -14.66
N ALA A 131 9.87 0.22 -14.94
CA ALA A 131 10.18 -1.15 -14.55
C ALA A 131 11.53 -1.60 -15.09
N ASP A 132 11.78 -1.45 -16.40
CA ASP A 132 13.01 -1.87 -17.07
C ASP A 132 14.21 -0.98 -16.70
N SER A 133 13.98 0.31 -16.47
CA SER A 133 15.08 1.27 -16.26
C SER A 133 15.65 1.22 -14.85
N TYR A 134 14.82 1.09 -13.83
CA TYR A 134 15.30 1.17 -12.46
C TYR A 134 14.51 0.33 -11.43
N LEU A 135 13.18 0.15 -11.57
CA LEU A 135 12.35 -0.45 -10.52
C LEU A 135 12.78 -1.89 -10.21
N VAL A 136 12.91 -2.75 -11.21
CA VAL A 136 13.31 -4.15 -11.03
C VAL A 136 14.68 -4.22 -10.35
N GLU A 137 15.65 -3.43 -10.82
CA GLU A 137 17.00 -3.47 -10.26
C GLU A 137 17.07 -2.86 -8.85
N SER A 138 16.38 -1.74 -8.58
CA SER A 138 16.32 -1.17 -7.22
C SER A 138 15.64 -2.11 -6.24
N THR A 139 14.56 -2.79 -6.65
CA THR A 139 13.89 -3.81 -5.83
C THR A 139 14.83 -4.98 -5.55
N ARG A 140 15.52 -5.51 -6.56
CA ARG A 140 16.50 -6.59 -6.38
C ARG A 140 17.59 -6.22 -5.39
N LEU A 141 18.14 -5.01 -5.50
CA LEU A 141 19.16 -4.50 -4.59
C LEU A 141 18.63 -4.31 -3.17
N SER A 142 17.40 -3.80 -3.02
CA SER A 142 16.74 -3.61 -1.72
C SER A 142 16.46 -4.95 -1.03
N GLU A 143 15.97 -5.95 -1.76
CA GLU A 143 15.74 -7.29 -1.19
C GLU A 143 17.07 -7.98 -0.84
N THR A 144 18.12 -7.79 -1.67
CA THR A 144 19.46 -8.31 -1.34
C THR A 144 20.00 -7.63 -0.07
N TYR A 145 19.81 -6.32 0.10
CA TYR A 145 20.14 -5.61 1.33
C TYR A 145 19.43 -6.20 2.54
N LEU A 146 18.14 -6.48 2.44
CA LEU A 146 17.36 -7.06 3.54
C LEU A 146 17.86 -8.47 3.91
N ALA A 147 18.10 -9.32 2.93
CA ALA A 147 18.63 -10.67 3.15
C ALA A 147 20.04 -10.69 3.76
N GLU A 148 20.95 -9.81 3.28
CA GLU A 148 22.28 -9.65 3.88
C GLU A 148 22.21 -9.06 5.30
N SER A 149 21.27 -8.15 5.56
CA SER A 149 21.06 -7.60 6.90
C SER A 149 20.54 -8.66 7.87
N GLU A 150 19.62 -9.53 7.43
CA GLU A 150 19.11 -10.64 8.20
C GLU A 150 20.23 -11.63 8.55
N LEU A 151 21.04 -12.04 7.56
CA LEU A 151 22.21 -12.87 7.75
C LEU A 151 23.19 -12.23 8.75
N GLY A 152 23.47 -10.93 8.59
CA GLY A 152 24.35 -10.18 9.49
C GLY A 152 23.83 -10.17 10.93
N ASN A 153 22.56 -9.88 11.15
CA ASN A 153 21.95 -9.85 12.48
C ASN A 153 21.89 -11.25 13.12
N PHE A 154 21.55 -12.27 12.35
CA PHE A 154 21.53 -13.65 12.83
C PHE A 154 22.90 -14.10 13.32
N THR A 155 23.94 -13.89 12.51
CA THR A 155 25.31 -14.30 12.87
C THR A 155 25.92 -13.46 13.98
N ASP A 156 25.54 -12.18 14.11
CA ASP A 156 25.92 -11.31 15.21
C ASP A 156 25.34 -11.79 16.56
N ASN A 157 24.04 -12.10 16.59
CA ASN A 157 23.40 -12.68 17.80
C ASN A 157 24.07 -13.99 18.22
N THR A 158 24.48 -14.81 17.25
CA THR A 158 25.21 -16.05 17.55
C THR A 158 26.62 -15.74 18.09
N ALA A 159 27.33 -14.76 17.54
CA ALA A 159 28.63 -14.33 18.03
C ALA A 159 28.55 -13.78 19.47
N ASP A 160 27.54 -12.98 19.76
CA ASP A 160 27.29 -12.44 21.12
C ASP A 160 26.99 -13.56 22.11
N SER A 161 26.18 -14.55 21.73
CA SER A 161 25.92 -15.75 22.52
C SER A 161 27.21 -16.50 22.86
N LEU A 162 28.13 -16.63 21.91
CA LEU A 162 29.44 -17.26 22.11
C LEU A 162 30.36 -16.43 23.04
N ILE A 163 30.28 -15.10 23.03
CA ILE A 163 30.99 -14.22 23.99
C ILE A 163 30.53 -14.50 25.43
N VAL A 164 29.20 -14.63 25.64
CA VAL A 164 28.66 -15.00 26.96
C VAL A 164 29.19 -16.36 27.42
N GLN A 165 29.26 -17.33 26.52
CA GLN A 165 29.80 -18.67 26.82
C GLN A 165 31.29 -18.60 27.20
N ILE A 166 32.11 -17.81 26.49
CA ILE A 166 33.53 -17.59 26.82
C ILE A 166 33.66 -17.01 28.23
N THR A 167 32.81 -16.04 28.56
CA THR A 167 32.79 -15.41 29.89
C THR A 167 32.50 -16.45 31.00
N LEU A 168 31.47 -17.27 30.81
CA LEU A 168 31.10 -18.33 31.77
C LEU A 168 32.20 -19.39 31.92
N LEU A 169 32.84 -19.80 30.81
CA LEU A 169 33.99 -20.71 30.85
C LEU A 169 35.18 -20.09 31.64
N THR A 170 35.42 -18.78 31.49
CA THR A 170 36.46 -18.07 32.24
C THR A 170 36.13 -18.01 33.73
N VAL A 171 34.85 -17.84 34.11
CA VAL A 171 34.40 -17.96 35.51
C VAL A 171 34.69 -19.37 36.05
N SER A 172 34.45 -20.42 35.24
CA SER A 172 34.75 -21.81 35.63
C SER A 172 36.23 -22.03 35.87
N LEU A 173 37.12 -21.45 35.05
CA LEU A 173 38.57 -21.43 35.29
C LEU A 173 38.92 -20.80 36.63
N SER A 174 38.30 -19.66 36.94
CA SER A 174 38.51 -18.97 38.23
C SER A 174 38.05 -19.82 39.41
N LEU A 175 36.90 -20.51 39.28
CA LEU A 175 36.41 -21.44 40.32
C LEU A 175 37.36 -22.62 40.56
N TYR A 176 37.91 -23.19 39.48
CA TYR A 176 38.92 -24.25 39.61
C TYR A 176 40.22 -23.72 40.27
N GLY A 177 40.67 -22.51 39.88
CA GLY A 177 41.81 -21.87 40.56
C GLY A 177 41.57 -21.67 42.06
N LEU A 178 40.38 -21.17 42.46
CA LEU A 178 39.99 -21.06 43.86
C LEU A 178 39.95 -22.39 44.59
N SER A 179 39.52 -23.47 43.91
CA SER A 179 39.49 -24.80 44.49
C SER A 179 40.89 -25.33 44.90
N MET A 180 41.93 -24.91 44.17
CA MET A 180 43.33 -25.22 44.50
C MET A 180 43.85 -24.45 45.72
N ALA A 181 43.38 -23.23 45.93
CA ALA A 181 43.77 -22.39 47.06
C ALA A 181 43.09 -22.80 48.39
N LEU A 182 42.00 -23.54 48.34
CA LEU A 182 41.16 -23.89 49.49
C LEU A 182 41.46 -25.32 50.00
N LYS A 183 41.19 -25.58 51.27
CA LYS A 183 41.33 -26.89 51.91
C LYS A 183 39.97 -27.43 52.39
N GLY A 184 39.88 -28.75 52.51
CA GLY A 184 38.70 -29.41 53.06
C GLY A 184 37.56 -29.60 52.03
N ARG A 185 36.32 -29.74 52.53
CA ARG A 185 35.16 -30.06 51.68
C ARG A 185 34.72 -28.90 50.76
N VAL A 186 35.00 -27.65 51.14
CA VAL A 186 34.58 -26.47 50.40
C VAL A 186 35.16 -26.42 48.98
N ARG A 187 36.40 -26.91 48.77
CA ARG A 187 37.03 -26.96 47.43
C ARG A 187 36.22 -27.74 46.40
N TRP A 188 35.51 -28.80 46.83
CA TRP A 188 34.67 -29.60 45.95
C TRP A 188 33.43 -28.85 45.43
N LEU A 189 32.91 -27.93 46.25
CA LEU A 189 31.80 -27.07 45.81
C LEU A 189 32.19 -26.27 44.55
N PHE A 190 33.38 -25.66 44.55
CA PHE A 190 33.87 -24.89 43.40
C PHE A 190 34.08 -25.77 42.16
N ILE A 191 34.54 -27.02 42.33
CA ILE A 191 34.69 -27.96 41.24
C ILE A 191 33.32 -28.34 40.68
N VAL A 192 32.36 -28.67 41.51
CA VAL A 192 31.02 -29.09 41.09
C VAL A 192 30.33 -27.94 40.33
N VAL A 193 30.35 -26.72 40.89
CA VAL A 193 29.76 -25.53 40.25
C VAL A 193 30.47 -25.21 38.93
N GLY A 194 31.80 -25.17 38.92
CA GLY A 194 32.57 -24.93 37.70
C GLY A 194 32.32 -25.99 36.62
N SER A 195 32.27 -27.28 36.97
CA SER A 195 31.97 -28.35 36.03
C SER A 195 30.52 -28.31 35.52
N GLY A 196 29.56 -27.89 36.35
CA GLY A 196 28.19 -27.67 35.94
C GLY A 196 28.09 -26.56 34.87
N ILE A 197 28.78 -25.42 35.08
CA ILE A 197 28.86 -24.32 34.10
C ILE A 197 29.48 -24.81 32.79
N VAL A 198 30.60 -25.55 32.85
CA VAL A 198 31.26 -26.10 31.65
C VAL A 198 30.31 -27.03 30.88
N GLY A 199 29.59 -27.94 31.59
CA GLY A 199 28.61 -28.83 30.95
C GLY A 199 27.51 -28.05 30.21
N ILE A 200 26.98 -27.00 30.83
CA ILE A 200 25.98 -26.13 30.18
C ILE A 200 26.59 -25.42 28.95
N CYS A 201 27.78 -24.87 29.05
CA CYS A 201 28.46 -24.20 27.94
C CYS A 201 28.74 -25.13 26.77
N VAL A 202 29.11 -26.40 27.02
CA VAL A 202 29.35 -27.39 25.95
C VAL A 202 28.06 -27.71 25.20
N LEU A 203 26.94 -27.90 25.90
CA LEU A 203 25.64 -28.14 25.28
C LEU A 203 25.18 -26.89 24.50
N TRP A 204 25.36 -25.73 25.07
CA TRP A 204 25.02 -24.45 24.41
C TRP A 204 25.90 -24.19 23.17
N LEU A 205 27.19 -24.52 23.23
CA LEU A 205 28.04 -24.43 22.03
C LEU A 205 27.54 -25.36 20.92
N GLY A 206 27.12 -26.57 21.25
CA GLY A 206 26.51 -27.48 20.28
C GLY A 206 25.29 -26.88 19.59
N TRP A 207 24.43 -26.18 20.36
CA TRP A 207 23.29 -25.45 19.82
C TRP A 207 23.72 -24.28 18.91
N SER A 208 24.65 -23.44 19.36
CA SER A 208 25.15 -22.31 18.55
C SER A 208 25.81 -22.75 17.24
N LEU A 209 26.47 -23.93 17.24
CA LEU A 209 27.01 -24.52 16.02
C LEU A 209 25.91 -24.99 15.06
N LEU A 210 24.82 -25.55 15.59
CA LEU A 210 23.66 -25.93 14.80
C LEU A 210 23.02 -24.67 14.16
N GLU A 211 22.86 -23.58 14.92
CA GLU A 211 22.38 -22.31 14.40
C GLU A 211 23.24 -21.81 13.22
N LEU A 212 24.57 -21.87 13.35
CA LEU A 212 25.46 -21.47 12.26
C LEU A 212 25.35 -22.35 11.00
N LEU A 213 24.93 -23.60 11.14
CA LEU A 213 24.69 -24.52 10.01
C LEU A 213 23.37 -24.22 9.28
N ILE A 214 22.35 -23.77 10.02
CA ILE A 214 21.01 -23.47 9.49
C ILE A 214 20.80 -21.97 9.25
N ARG A 215 21.88 -21.17 9.24
CA ARG A 215 21.80 -19.73 9.03
C ARG A 215 21.06 -19.37 7.75
N PRO A 216 20.38 -18.21 7.70
CA PRO A 216 19.76 -17.72 6.48
C PRO A 216 20.76 -17.63 5.32
N GLU A 217 20.32 -18.01 4.13
CA GLU A 217 21.11 -17.87 2.90
C GLU A 217 20.49 -16.81 2.01
N VAL A 218 21.34 -15.99 1.40
CA VAL A 218 20.90 -14.99 0.41
C VAL A 218 20.64 -15.72 -0.91
N ASN A 219 19.38 -15.96 -1.23
CA ASN A 219 19.00 -16.61 -2.47
C ASN A 219 18.79 -15.58 -3.58
N HIS A 220 19.85 -15.34 -4.36
CA HIS A 220 19.83 -14.33 -5.44
C HIS A 220 18.85 -14.67 -6.56
N GLU A 221 18.59 -15.95 -6.86
CA GLU A 221 17.66 -16.38 -7.90
C GLU A 221 16.21 -16.09 -7.46
N ALA A 222 15.87 -16.37 -6.21
CA ALA A 222 14.58 -16.04 -5.64
C ALA A 222 14.35 -14.52 -5.61
N ILE A 223 15.36 -13.74 -5.18
CA ILE A 223 15.30 -12.28 -5.13
C ILE A 223 15.14 -11.68 -6.53
N GLN A 224 15.88 -12.20 -7.53
CA GLN A 224 15.76 -11.74 -8.91
C GLN A 224 14.35 -12.00 -9.46
N ALA A 225 13.83 -13.22 -9.30
CA ALA A 225 12.49 -13.58 -9.75
C ALA A 225 11.40 -12.73 -9.06
N TYR A 226 11.55 -12.48 -7.75
CA TYR A 226 10.65 -11.60 -7.01
C TYR A 226 10.65 -10.17 -7.58
N ALA A 227 11.84 -9.58 -7.81
CA ALA A 227 11.96 -8.24 -8.36
C ALA A 227 11.36 -8.12 -9.78
N GLU A 228 11.54 -9.15 -10.62
CA GLU A 228 10.91 -9.22 -11.94
C GLU A 228 9.38 -9.28 -11.81
N GLY A 229 8.84 -10.02 -10.83
CA GLY A 229 7.42 -10.05 -10.51
C GLY A 229 6.87 -8.67 -10.16
N ILE A 230 7.57 -7.93 -9.27
CA ILE A 230 7.21 -6.54 -8.91
C ILE A 230 7.17 -5.64 -10.15
N GLY A 231 8.15 -5.75 -11.04
CA GLY A 231 8.20 -4.97 -12.27
C GLY A 231 7.04 -5.28 -13.22
N LEU A 232 6.60 -6.54 -13.29
CA LEU A 232 5.45 -6.97 -14.10
C LEU A 232 4.12 -6.52 -13.49
N GLU A 233 3.95 -6.66 -12.18
CA GLU A 233 2.76 -6.17 -11.47
C GLU A 233 2.60 -4.65 -11.62
N TYR A 234 3.69 -3.90 -11.53
CA TYR A 234 3.70 -2.45 -11.77
C TYR A 234 3.21 -2.08 -13.18
N GLN A 235 3.46 -2.95 -14.17
CA GLN A 235 2.95 -2.82 -15.54
C GLN A 235 1.49 -3.29 -15.70
N GLY A 236 0.86 -3.84 -14.65
CA GLY A 236 -0.49 -4.44 -14.70
C GLY A 236 -0.52 -5.82 -15.38
N ARG A 237 0.60 -6.53 -15.44
CA ARG A 237 0.75 -7.86 -16.04
C ARG A 237 0.71 -8.95 -14.98
N SER A 238 -0.41 -9.03 -14.27
CA SER A 238 -0.55 -9.85 -13.06
C SER A 238 -0.34 -11.35 -13.31
N GLU A 239 -0.79 -11.90 -14.47
CA GLU A 239 -0.57 -13.32 -14.79
C GLU A 239 0.93 -13.65 -14.92
N GLU A 240 1.69 -12.78 -15.59
CA GLU A 240 3.14 -12.98 -15.74
C GLU A 240 3.89 -12.73 -14.42
N ALA A 241 3.40 -11.81 -13.59
CA ALA A 241 3.93 -11.59 -12.24
C ALA A 241 3.77 -12.83 -11.37
N ILE A 242 2.61 -13.52 -11.42
CA ILE A 242 2.36 -14.79 -10.73
C ILE A 242 3.40 -15.86 -11.11
N GLU A 243 3.76 -15.96 -12.40
CA GLU A 243 4.80 -16.90 -12.84
C GLU A 243 6.16 -16.58 -12.18
N LYS A 244 6.53 -15.30 -12.12
CA LYS A 244 7.79 -14.85 -11.52
C LYS A 244 7.81 -15.04 -10.00
N TYR A 245 6.73 -14.71 -9.29
CA TYR A 245 6.61 -15.00 -7.86
C TYR A 245 6.63 -16.50 -7.58
N SER A 246 6.03 -17.31 -8.45
CA SER A 246 6.08 -18.77 -8.33
C SER A 246 7.51 -19.29 -8.45
N LEU A 247 8.31 -18.76 -9.38
CA LEU A 247 9.73 -19.08 -9.50
C LEU A 247 10.53 -18.63 -8.27
N ALA A 248 10.20 -17.46 -7.69
CA ALA A 248 10.82 -17.00 -6.45
C ALA A 248 10.55 -17.96 -5.29
N ILE A 249 9.31 -18.46 -5.19
CA ILE A 249 8.90 -19.44 -4.16
C ILE A 249 9.52 -20.81 -4.40
N GLU A 250 9.66 -21.25 -5.64
CA GLU A 250 10.36 -22.50 -5.98
C GLU A 250 11.81 -22.47 -5.49
N ASN A 251 12.49 -21.35 -5.71
CA ASN A 251 13.87 -21.14 -5.26
C ASN A 251 13.99 -20.93 -3.74
N ASN A 252 13.00 -20.30 -3.12
CA ASN A 252 12.92 -20.07 -1.68
C ASN A 252 11.51 -20.30 -1.14
N PRO A 253 11.15 -21.52 -0.72
CA PRO A 253 9.82 -21.84 -0.22
C PRO A 253 9.37 -21.09 1.05
N SER A 254 10.27 -20.43 1.75
CA SER A 254 9.96 -19.58 2.92
C SER A 254 9.89 -18.08 2.58
N TYR A 255 9.95 -17.68 1.30
CA TYR A 255 9.95 -16.29 0.90
C TYR A 255 8.57 -15.65 1.06
N ALA A 256 8.26 -15.23 2.28
CA ALA A 256 6.95 -14.72 2.69
C ALA A 256 6.42 -13.60 1.79
N LYS A 257 7.28 -12.64 1.39
CA LYS A 257 6.90 -11.54 0.50
C LYS A 257 6.45 -12.03 -0.89
N ALA A 258 7.08 -13.08 -1.43
CA ALA A 258 6.69 -13.61 -2.73
C ALA A 258 5.29 -14.24 -2.70
N TYR A 259 4.92 -14.92 -1.61
CA TYR A 259 3.55 -15.37 -1.40
C TYR A 259 2.57 -14.20 -1.30
N TYR A 260 2.92 -13.16 -0.55
CA TYR A 260 2.07 -11.99 -0.37
C TYR A 260 1.79 -11.28 -1.69
N GLU A 261 2.82 -10.97 -2.47
CA GLU A 261 2.67 -10.29 -3.77
C GLU A 261 1.95 -11.17 -4.78
N ARG A 262 2.20 -12.48 -4.80
CA ARG A 262 1.42 -13.42 -5.63
C ARG A 262 -0.05 -13.42 -5.22
N GLY A 263 -0.33 -13.34 -3.91
CA GLY A 263 -1.67 -13.17 -3.38
C GLY A 263 -2.35 -11.89 -3.86
N LEU A 264 -1.63 -10.76 -3.89
CA LEU A 264 -2.14 -9.49 -4.44
C LEU A 264 -2.41 -9.59 -5.94
N SER A 265 -1.56 -10.29 -6.70
CA SER A 265 -1.81 -10.53 -8.13
C SER A 265 -3.07 -11.39 -8.37
N TYR A 266 -3.31 -12.43 -7.58
CA TYR A 266 -4.57 -13.19 -7.63
C TYR A 266 -5.77 -12.33 -7.24
N TYR A 267 -5.61 -11.46 -6.25
CA TYR A 267 -6.63 -10.47 -5.87
C TYR A 267 -6.98 -9.55 -7.05
N SER A 268 -5.99 -9.00 -7.74
CA SER A 268 -6.16 -8.14 -8.92
C SER A 268 -6.90 -8.85 -10.06
N LEU A 269 -6.71 -10.16 -10.19
CA LEU A 269 -7.41 -11.00 -11.18
C LEU A 269 -8.80 -11.46 -10.71
N GLY A 270 -9.22 -11.13 -9.48
CA GLY A 270 -10.52 -11.49 -8.92
C GLY A 270 -10.58 -12.88 -8.28
N ASP A 271 -9.49 -13.63 -8.20
CA ASP A 271 -9.43 -14.91 -7.50
C ASP A 271 -9.17 -14.71 -5.99
N MET A 272 -10.22 -14.26 -5.30
CA MET A 272 -10.16 -13.91 -3.87
C MET A 272 -9.80 -15.10 -2.97
N GLN A 273 -10.19 -16.34 -3.36
CA GLN A 273 -9.92 -17.52 -2.54
C GLN A 273 -8.46 -17.93 -2.60
N THR A 274 -7.86 -17.90 -3.78
CA THR A 274 -6.42 -18.14 -3.94
C THR A 274 -5.61 -17.02 -3.30
N ALA A 275 -6.00 -15.75 -3.50
CA ALA A 275 -5.38 -14.60 -2.87
C ALA A 275 -5.32 -14.75 -1.34
N LEU A 276 -6.43 -15.14 -0.72
CA LEU A 276 -6.49 -15.38 0.72
C LEU A 276 -5.52 -16.48 1.17
N THR A 277 -5.48 -17.60 0.46
CA THR A 277 -4.59 -18.74 0.79
C THR A 277 -3.12 -18.32 0.73
N GLU A 278 -2.76 -17.55 -0.29
CA GLU A 278 -1.40 -17.04 -0.48
C GLU A 278 -1.01 -16.05 0.64
N MET A 279 -1.90 -15.11 0.99
CA MET A 279 -1.66 -14.17 2.08
C MET A 279 -1.58 -14.87 3.46
N GLU A 280 -2.44 -15.88 3.72
CA GLU A 280 -2.32 -16.69 4.95
C GLU A 280 -0.98 -17.45 5.00
N THR A 281 -0.51 -17.93 3.84
CA THR A 281 0.80 -18.60 3.72
C THR A 281 1.95 -17.62 3.94
N ALA A 282 1.87 -16.41 3.41
CA ALA A 282 2.85 -15.36 3.66
C ALA A 282 2.96 -15.05 5.16
N ARG A 283 1.80 -14.92 5.84
CA ARG A 283 1.77 -14.70 7.29
C ARG A 283 2.36 -15.88 8.08
N ALA A 284 2.06 -17.11 7.67
CA ALA A 284 2.62 -18.31 8.29
C ALA A 284 4.14 -18.40 8.13
N ASN A 285 4.69 -17.82 7.05
CA ASN A 285 6.14 -17.69 6.80
C ASN A 285 6.76 -16.44 7.47
N GLY A 286 6.03 -15.75 8.36
CA GLY A 286 6.57 -14.70 9.21
C GLY A 286 6.34 -13.27 8.75
N LEU A 287 5.61 -13.03 7.66
CA LEU A 287 5.18 -11.68 7.29
C LEU A 287 3.93 -11.31 8.10
N ASP A 288 4.10 -10.56 9.20
CA ASP A 288 3.01 -10.16 10.10
C ASP A 288 3.10 -8.66 10.41
N ASP A 289 3.02 -7.83 9.38
CA ASP A 289 3.02 -6.38 9.47
C ASP A 289 1.63 -5.79 9.23
N THR A 290 1.55 -4.46 9.26
CA THR A 290 0.31 -3.70 9.02
C THR A 290 -0.28 -4.00 7.65
N SER A 291 0.54 -4.10 6.61
CA SER A 291 0.09 -4.25 5.21
C SER A 291 -0.61 -5.57 4.98
N ILE A 292 0.02 -6.68 5.42
CA ILE A 292 -0.60 -8.00 5.24
C ILE A 292 -1.87 -8.15 6.09
N ASN A 293 -1.89 -7.66 7.33
CA ASN A 293 -3.07 -7.76 8.17
C ASN A 293 -4.23 -6.90 7.64
N TRP A 294 -3.95 -5.73 7.03
CA TRP A 294 -4.95 -4.92 6.36
C TRP A 294 -5.56 -5.68 5.16
N ASN A 295 -4.71 -6.20 4.26
CA ASN A 295 -5.20 -6.90 3.07
C ASN A 295 -5.89 -8.22 3.43
N LEU A 296 -5.43 -8.95 4.45
CA LEU A 296 -6.14 -10.10 4.99
C LEU A 296 -7.51 -9.70 5.55
N GLY A 297 -7.61 -8.60 6.29
CA GLY A 297 -8.88 -8.11 6.82
C GLY A 297 -9.91 -7.88 5.71
N TRP A 298 -9.48 -7.22 4.62
CA TRP A 298 -10.31 -6.98 3.45
C TRP A 298 -10.66 -8.26 2.68
N THR A 299 -9.68 -9.13 2.46
CA THR A 299 -9.90 -10.38 1.72
C THR A 299 -10.80 -11.36 2.51
N TYR A 300 -10.68 -11.40 3.85
CA TYR A 300 -11.61 -12.12 4.70
C TYR A 300 -13.04 -11.56 4.62
N TYR A 301 -13.18 -10.22 4.57
CA TYR A 301 -14.47 -9.58 4.35
C TYR A 301 -15.10 -10.04 3.03
N LEU A 302 -14.37 -9.96 1.92
CA LEU A 302 -14.87 -10.37 0.60
C LEU A 302 -15.22 -11.87 0.52
N THR A 303 -14.54 -12.72 1.30
CA THR A 303 -14.77 -14.17 1.33
C THR A 303 -15.73 -14.63 2.44
N GLY A 304 -16.35 -13.71 3.19
CA GLY A 304 -17.34 -13.99 4.22
C GLY A 304 -16.81 -14.57 5.53
N GLN A 305 -15.50 -14.47 5.78
CA GLN A 305 -14.82 -14.93 7.00
C GLN A 305 -14.69 -13.79 8.03
N TYR A 306 -15.82 -13.23 8.45
CA TYR A 306 -15.87 -11.97 9.19
C TYR A 306 -15.16 -12.00 10.54
N GLU A 307 -15.19 -13.12 11.26
CA GLU A 307 -14.47 -13.29 12.53
C GLU A 307 -12.96 -13.10 12.35
N LYS A 308 -12.39 -13.67 11.27
CA LYS A 308 -10.98 -13.49 10.93
C LYS A 308 -10.69 -12.07 10.44
N ALA A 309 -11.65 -11.44 9.72
CA ALA A 309 -11.54 -10.03 9.33
C ALA A 309 -11.42 -9.13 10.55
N PHE A 310 -12.25 -9.37 11.59
CA PHE A 310 -12.17 -8.63 12.85
C PHE A 310 -10.81 -8.78 13.53
N GLU A 311 -10.29 -10.00 13.61
CA GLU A 311 -8.98 -10.26 14.21
C GLU A 311 -7.85 -9.56 13.45
N ALA A 312 -7.85 -9.61 12.12
CA ALA A 312 -6.83 -8.99 11.29
C ALA A 312 -6.87 -7.46 11.40
N ASN A 313 -8.05 -6.86 11.27
CA ASN A 313 -8.25 -5.43 11.43
C ASN A 313 -7.88 -4.96 12.86
N GLN A 314 -8.27 -5.71 13.89
CA GLN A 314 -7.98 -5.37 15.28
C GLN A 314 -6.46 -5.38 15.57
N ARG A 315 -5.68 -6.29 14.97
CA ARG A 315 -4.22 -6.30 15.09
C ARG A 315 -3.62 -4.97 14.61
N VAL A 316 -4.10 -4.47 13.48
CA VAL A 316 -3.66 -3.17 12.95
C VAL A 316 -4.12 -2.03 13.86
N LEU A 317 -5.41 -1.95 14.18
CA LEU A 317 -6.00 -0.85 14.95
C LEU A 317 -5.48 -0.77 16.40
N THR A 318 -4.95 -1.86 16.95
CA THR A 318 -4.30 -1.86 18.27
C THR A 318 -2.98 -1.09 18.26
N GLN A 319 -2.23 -1.16 17.16
CA GLN A 319 -0.94 -0.49 17.01
C GLN A 319 -1.10 0.87 16.32
N HIS A 320 -2.05 0.97 15.40
CA HIS A 320 -2.29 2.10 14.50
C HIS A 320 -3.77 2.48 14.48
N PRO A 321 -4.32 3.04 15.59
CA PRO A 321 -5.72 3.42 15.68
C PRO A 321 -6.12 4.55 14.71
N GLU A 322 -5.13 5.29 14.19
CA GLU A 322 -5.29 6.39 13.24
C GLU A 322 -5.53 5.94 11.78
N VAL A 323 -5.38 4.65 11.46
CA VAL A 323 -5.53 4.15 10.08
C VAL A 323 -7.00 4.02 9.71
N LEU A 324 -7.53 5.03 9.03
CA LEU A 324 -8.94 5.14 8.67
C LEU A 324 -9.42 3.98 7.77
N GLY A 325 -8.61 3.56 6.79
CA GLY A 325 -8.99 2.48 5.88
C GLY A 325 -9.24 1.14 6.59
N VAL A 326 -8.44 0.81 7.61
CA VAL A 326 -8.66 -0.42 8.40
C VAL A 326 -9.90 -0.31 9.29
N ARG A 327 -10.16 0.88 9.84
CA ARG A 327 -11.38 1.13 10.62
C ARG A 327 -12.63 1.01 9.73
N MET A 328 -12.53 1.45 8.47
CA MET A 328 -13.56 1.27 7.47
C MET A 328 -13.83 -0.22 7.20
N ASN A 329 -12.76 -1.01 6.96
CA ASN A 329 -12.87 -2.46 6.78
C ASN A 329 -13.53 -3.14 7.99
N GLN A 330 -13.22 -2.66 9.20
CA GLN A 330 -13.84 -3.14 10.44
C GLN A 330 -15.35 -2.83 10.46
N ALA A 331 -15.73 -1.59 10.15
CA ALA A 331 -17.12 -1.13 10.16
C ALA A 331 -17.99 -1.91 9.15
N ILE A 332 -17.53 -2.00 7.89
CA ILE A 332 -18.29 -2.71 6.86
C ILE A 332 -18.35 -4.22 7.12
N SER A 333 -17.33 -4.79 7.74
CA SER A 333 -17.34 -6.21 8.14
C SER A 333 -18.39 -6.50 9.21
N TYR A 334 -18.57 -5.63 10.20
CA TYR A 334 -19.68 -5.73 11.16
C TYR A 334 -21.02 -5.61 10.45
N LEU A 335 -21.15 -4.66 9.53
CA LEU A 335 -22.39 -4.41 8.80
C LEU A 335 -22.85 -5.65 8.03
N VAL A 336 -21.97 -6.27 7.23
CA VAL A 336 -22.32 -7.48 6.45
C VAL A 336 -22.47 -8.72 7.32
N ASN A 337 -21.93 -8.72 8.54
CA ASN A 337 -22.18 -9.76 9.55
C ASN A 337 -23.54 -9.60 10.25
N GLY A 338 -24.28 -8.52 9.96
CA GLY A 338 -25.59 -8.21 10.56
C GLY A 338 -25.53 -7.50 11.91
N ASP A 339 -24.35 -7.08 12.33
CA ASP A 339 -24.11 -6.36 13.59
C ASP A 339 -24.12 -4.84 13.36
N LEU A 340 -25.33 -4.28 13.25
CA LEU A 340 -25.53 -2.86 12.95
C LEU A 340 -25.06 -1.94 14.09
N GLU A 341 -25.10 -2.40 15.33
CA GLU A 341 -24.69 -1.63 16.50
C GLU A 341 -23.17 -1.38 16.47
N ASN A 342 -22.38 -2.45 16.38
CA ASN A 342 -20.93 -2.34 16.30
C ASN A 342 -20.48 -1.65 14.99
N ALA A 343 -21.18 -1.88 13.87
CA ALA A 343 -20.92 -1.14 12.63
C ALA A 343 -21.07 0.37 12.85
N GLY A 344 -22.17 0.81 13.48
CA GLY A 344 -22.41 2.21 13.80
C GLY A 344 -21.32 2.82 14.67
N GLU A 345 -20.92 2.11 15.73
CA GLU A 345 -19.82 2.54 16.60
C GLU A 345 -18.51 2.74 15.83
N GLN A 346 -18.18 1.81 14.92
CA GLN A 346 -16.95 1.94 14.12
C GLN A 346 -17.01 3.13 13.14
N TYR A 347 -18.17 3.42 12.54
CA TYR A 347 -18.35 4.64 11.72
C TYR A 347 -18.26 5.91 12.56
N ASP A 348 -18.76 5.93 13.80
CA ASP A 348 -18.61 7.05 14.72
C ASP A 348 -17.14 7.30 15.06
N LEU A 349 -16.40 6.24 15.38
CA LEU A 349 -14.97 6.30 15.67
C LEU A 349 -14.15 6.76 14.44
N LEU A 350 -14.54 6.31 13.24
CA LEU A 350 -13.91 6.72 11.99
C LEU A 350 -14.03 8.22 11.77
N ILE A 351 -15.27 8.75 11.84
CA ILE A 351 -15.55 10.18 11.61
C ILE A 351 -14.89 11.02 12.70
N GLY A 352 -14.90 10.55 13.95
CA GLY A 352 -14.21 11.21 15.06
C GLY A 352 -12.70 11.27 14.88
N GLU A 353 -12.08 10.20 14.37
CA GLU A 353 -10.66 10.16 14.08
C GLU A 353 -10.29 11.07 12.90
N ALA A 354 -11.09 11.08 11.84
CA ALA A 354 -10.92 12.01 10.72
C ALA A 354 -10.97 13.47 11.20
N GLN A 355 -11.95 13.82 12.05
CA GLN A 355 -12.04 15.16 12.67
C GLN A 355 -10.79 15.49 13.50
N ARG A 356 -10.28 14.53 14.28
CA ARG A 356 -9.07 14.71 15.08
C ARG A 356 -7.86 15.02 14.19
N GLN A 357 -7.67 14.25 13.11
CA GLN A 357 -6.55 14.44 12.17
C GLN A 357 -6.64 15.80 11.46
N VAL A 358 -7.83 16.23 11.05
CA VAL A 358 -8.05 17.57 10.46
C VAL A 358 -7.69 18.67 11.46
N ASN A 359 -8.15 18.57 12.69
CA ASN A 359 -7.86 19.55 13.74
C ASN A 359 -6.37 19.62 14.07
N GLU A 360 -5.70 18.47 14.12
CA GLU A 360 -4.27 18.38 14.38
C GLU A 360 -3.45 19.02 13.24
N ALA A 361 -3.75 18.70 11.99
CA ALA A 361 -3.09 19.29 10.84
C ALA A 361 -3.24 20.82 10.83
N ARG A 362 -4.46 21.33 10.99
CA ARG A 362 -4.74 22.77 11.00
C ARG A 362 -4.11 23.50 12.19
N SER A 363 -4.07 22.88 13.37
CA SER A 363 -3.39 23.45 14.53
C SER A 363 -1.88 23.62 14.32
N ASN A 364 -1.31 22.78 13.45
CA ASN A 364 0.09 22.83 13.05
C ASN A 364 0.34 23.67 11.77
N ASN A 365 -0.67 24.42 11.30
CA ASN A 365 -0.68 25.14 10.01
C ASN A 365 -0.27 24.25 8.82
N ALA A 366 -0.70 22.98 8.84
CA ALA A 366 -0.50 22.01 7.79
C ALA A 366 -1.83 21.62 7.15
N GLU A 367 -1.79 21.21 5.89
CA GLU A 367 -2.95 20.58 5.25
C GLU A 367 -3.13 19.16 5.76
N PRO A 368 -4.40 18.70 5.94
CA PRO A 368 -4.68 17.31 6.23
C PRO A 368 -4.11 16.39 5.14
N SER A 369 -3.75 15.18 5.51
CA SER A 369 -3.20 14.20 4.56
C SER A 369 -4.18 13.89 3.43
N ALA A 370 -3.70 13.83 2.18
CA ALA A 370 -4.50 13.38 1.05
C ALA A 370 -5.09 11.96 1.25
N SER A 371 -4.38 11.10 1.99
CA SER A 371 -4.88 9.75 2.33
C SER A 371 -6.13 9.79 3.23
N LEU A 372 -6.31 10.82 4.06
CA LEU A 372 -7.52 10.99 4.86
C LEU A 372 -8.75 11.10 3.95
N TRP A 373 -8.70 12.01 2.97
CA TRP A 373 -9.79 12.22 2.03
C TRP A 373 -10.05 10.98 1.18
N TYR A 374 -8.97 10.38 0.68
CA TYR A 374 -9.05 9.13 -0.08
C TYR A 374 -9.81 8.03 0.67
N TYR A 375 -9.49 7.78 1.95
CA TYR A 375 -10.16 6.72 2.72
C TYR A 375 -11.60 7.08 3.11
N MET A 376 -11.90 8.35 3.34
CA MET A 376 -13.29 8.77 3.58
C MET A 376 -14.17 8.53 2.34
N ASP A 377 -13.68 8.86 1.15
CA ASP A 377 -14.38 8.64 -0.12
C ASP A 377 -14.44 7.15 -0.49
N ALA A 378 -13.34 6.41 -0.29
CA ALA A 378 -13.30 4.95 -0.51
C ALA A 378 -14.34 4.21 0.35
N GLY A 379 -14.51 4.62 1.61
CA GLY A 379 -15.53 4.01 2.46
C GLY A 379 -16.96 4.31 2.04
N ALA A 380 -17.21 5.49 1.48
CA ALA A 380 -18.51 5.78 0.89
C ALA A 380 -18.75 4.93 -0.38
N LEU A 381 -17.70 4.69 -1.18
CA LEU A 381 -17.75 3.80 -2.34
C LEU A 381 -17.97 2.33 -1.94
N ASP A 382 -17.33 1.85 -0.88
CA ASP A 382 -17.52 0.49 -0.37
C ASP A 382 -18.97 0.26 0.08
N LEU A 383 -19.58 1.25 0.73
CA LEU A 383 -21.00 1.20 1.07
C LEU A 383 -21.89 1.22 -0.18
N GLN A 384 -21.57 2.00 -1.21
CA GLN A 384 -22.27 1.97 -2.48
C GLN A 384 -22.16 0.59 -3.15
N ASN A 385 -20.97 -0.01 -3.17
CA ASN A 385 -20.74 -1.35 -3.69
C ASN A 385 -21.61 -2.40 -2.96
N LEU A 386 -21.73 -2.29 -1.64
CA LEU A 386 -22.60 -3.16 -0.85
C LEU A 386 -24.09 -2.96 -1.22
N ILE A 387 -24.52 -1.71 -1.38
CA ILE A 387 -25.90 -1.37 -1.79
C ILE A 387 -26.19 -1.96 -3.16
N ASP A 388 -25.32 -1.75 -4.14
CA ASP A 388 -25.45 -2.26 -5.51
C ASP A 388 -25.52 -3.80 -5.52
N THR A 389 -24.72 -4.46 -4.68
CA THR A 389 -24.76 -5.91 -4.49
C THR A 389 -26.09 -6.39 -3.93
N LEU A 390 -26.62 -5.71 -2.89
CA LEU A 390 -27.92 -6.05 -2.28
C LEU A 390 -29.09 -5.77 -3.21
N ASP A 391 -28.97 -4.79 -4.10
CA ASP A 391 -29.96 -4.45 -5.14
C ASP A 391 -29.87 -5.37 -6.40
N ASN A 392 -28.95 -6.36 -6.39
CA ASN A 392 -28.64 -7.23 -7.53
C ASN A 392 -28.23 -6.45 -8.79
N ASN A 393 -27.54 -5.34 -8.62
CA ASN A 393 -27.03 -4.47 -9.68
C ASN A 393 -25.54 -4.15 -9.52
N PRO A 394 -24.67 -5.17 -9.28
CA PRO A 394 -23.24 -4.91 -9.14
C PRO A 394 -22.66 -4.39 -10.44
N LYS A 395 -21.80 -3.38 -10.35
CA LYS A 395 -21.02 -2.85 -11.47
C LYS A 395 -19.80 -3.73 -11.72
N SER A 396 -19.13 -3.54 -12.85
CA SER A 396 -17.92 -4.31 -13.19
C SER A 396 -16.76 -4.10 -12.21
N TRP A 397 -16.75 -2.97 -11.48
CA TRP A 397 -15.76 -2.61 -10.47
C TRP A 397 -16.21 -2.86 -9.03
N THR A 398 -17.44 -3.39 -8.81
CA THR A 398 -17.99 -3.61 -7.47
C THR A 398 -17.15 -4.62 -6.68
N GLN A 399 -16.65 -4.19 -5.53
CA GLN A 399 -15.95 -5.03 -4.57
C GLN A 399 -16.78 -5.16 -3.29
N ALA A 400 -17.59 -6.22 -3.22
CA ALA A 400 -18.38 -6.55 -2.05
C ALA A 400 -18.58 -8.08 -1.97
N PRO A 401 -18.87 -8.64 -0.77
CA PRO A 401 -19.24 -10.04 -0.65
C PRO A 401 -20.49 -10.33 -1.48
N THR A 402 -20.59 -11.53 -2.04
CA THR A 402 -21.82 -11.96 -2.73
C THR A 402 -23.00 -11.96 -1.75
N PRO A 403 -24.26 -11.74 -2.20
CA PRO A 403 -25.42 -11.69 -1.31
C PRO A 403 -25.56 -12.91 -0.39
N SER A 404 -25.13 -14.08 -0.85
CA SER A 404 -25.18 -15.33 -0.06
C SER A 404 -24.23 -15.37 1.13
N LEU A 405 -23.19 -14.52 1.15
CA LEU A 405 -22.24 -14.39 2.24
C LEU A 405 -22.68 -13.33 3.26
N ILE A 406 -23.56 -12.40 2.88
CA ILE A 406 -24.06 -11.34 3.77
C ILE A 406 -25.03 -11.95 4.78
N ARG A 407 -24.77 -11.74 6.07
CA ARG A 407 -25.54 -12.30 7.18
C ARG A 407 -26.57 -11.28 7.69
N GLY A 408 -27.70 -11.75 8.15
CA GLY A 408 -28.75 -10.90 8.74
C GLY A 408 -29.81 -10.41 7.76
N ASP A 409 -30.53 -9.34 8.14
CA ASP A 409 -31.60 -8.75 7.33
C ASP A 409 -31.01 -7.80 6.27
N HIS A 410 -31.03 -8.22 5.01
CA HIS A 410 -30.49 -7.46 3.89
C HIS A 410 -31.17 -6.08 3.71
N ALA A 411 -32.49 -5.97 4.03
CA ALA A 411 -33.18 -4.69 3.94
C ALA A 411 -32.68 -3.70 5.01
N ALA A 412 -32.50 -4.19 6.23
CA ALA A 412 -31.95 -3.38 7.32
C ALA A 412 -30.50 -2.98 7.05
N ILE A 413 -29.66 -3.91 6.58
CA ILE A 413 -28.27 -3.66 6.20
C ILE A 413 -28.21 -2.60 5.09
N ARG A 414 -29.02 -2.74 4.04
CA ARG A 414 -29.10 -1.78 2.95
C ARG A 414 -29.49 -0.38 3.42
N GLN A 415 -30.55 -0.30 4.25
CA GLN A 415 -30.99 0.99 4.79
C GLN A 415 -29.88 1.67 5.60
N PHE A 416 -29.23 0.90 6.46
CA PHE A 416 -28.10 1.38 7.26
C PHE A 416 -26.92 1.83 6.38
N ALA A 417 -26.59 1.05 5.34
CA ALA A 417 -25.52 1.41 4.40
C ALA A 417 -25.79 2.75 3.69
N VAL A 418 -27.05 2.98 3.23
CA VAL A 418 -27.45 4.26 2.61
C VAL A 418 -27.28 5.43 3.59
N GLU A 419 -27.70 5.24 4.84
CA GLU A 419 -27.58 6.27 5.87
C GLU A 419 -26.11 6.60 6.20
N GLN A 420 -25.29 5.57 6.41
CA GLN A 420 -23.85 5.78 6.71
C GLN A 420 -23.09 6.34 5.50
N MET A 421 -23.39 5.92 4.28
CA MET A 421 -22.80 6.48 3.07
C MET A 421 -23.07 7.98 2.96
N LYS A 422 -24.35 8.39 3.14
CA LYS A 422 -24.70 9.80 3.15
C LYS A 422 -23.95 10.56 4.24
N ARG A 423 -23.90 10.01 5.45
CA ARG A 423 -23.20 10.61 6.59
C ARG A 423 -21.70 10.76 6.35
N LEU A 424 -21.04 9.75 5.75
CA LEU A 424 -19.62 9.84 5.39
C LEU A 424 -19.37 10.94 4.38
N LYS A 425 -20.15 11.00 3.30
CA LYS A 425 -20.03 12.04 2.25
C LYS A 425 -20.19 13.44 2.82
N GLU A 426 -21.21 13.66 3.63
CA GLU A 426 -21.45 14.95 4.30
C GLU A 426 -20.31 15.32 5.26
N SER A 427 -19.80 14.35 6.02
CA SER A 427 -18.67 14.55 6.93
C SER A 427 -17.38 14.88 6.17
N THR A 428 -17.10 14.18 5.07
CA THR A 428 -15.94 14.46 4.22
C THR A 428 -15.95 15.89 3.73
N VAL A 429 -17.07 16.31 3.14
CA VAL A 429 -17.24 17.69 2.61
C VAL A 429 -17.11 18.73 3.74
N ALA A 430 -17.76 18.52 4.86
CA ALA A 430 -17.72 19.46 5.98
C ALA A 430 -16.31 19.57 6.58
N LEU A 431 -15.60 18.47 6.72
CA LEU A 431 -14.21 18.45 7.21
C LEU A 431 -13.25 19.11 6.22
N GLU A 432 -13.42 18.87 4.92
CA GLU A 432 -12.58 19.42 3.86
C GLU A 432 -12.71 20.94 3.81
N TYR A 433 -13.92 21.48 3.78
CA TYR A 433 -14.17 22.92 3.60
C TYR A 433 -14.26 23.69 4.92
N ALA A 434 -15.05 23.22 5.88
CA ALA A 434 -15.25 23.93 7.14
C ALA A 434 -14.27 23.53 8.25
N GLY A 435 -13.67 22.34 8.14
CA GLY A 435 -12.81 21.76 9.16
C GLY A 435 -13.54 21.23 10.39
N GLN A 436 -14.85 21.23 10.36
CA GLN A 436 -15.72 20.79 11.45
C GLN A 436 -16.87 19.97 10.88
N LEU A 437 -17.37 19.01 11.63
CA LEU A 437 -18.53 18.21 11.23
C LEU A 437 -19.76 19.10 11.02
N PRO A 438 -20.68 18.71 10.10
CA PRO A 438 -21.87 19.52 9.80
C PRO A 438 -22.73 19.66 11.05
N SER A 439 -23.18 20.89 11.32
CA SER A 439 -23.95 21.25 12.53
C SER A 439 -25.43 21.56 12.27
N GLY A 440 -25.96 21.20 11.12
CA GLY A 440 -27.38 21.46 10.78
C GLY A 440 -27.75 20.83 9.45
N GLY A 441 -29.05 20.79 9.16
CA GLY A 441 -29.58 20.32 7.88
C GLY A 441 -29.83 21.50 6.94
N SER A 442 -29.59 21.32 5.64
CA SER A 442 -30.07 22.26 4.62
C SER A 442 -31.59 22.10 4.46
N SER A 443 -32.30 23.22 4.34
CA SER A 443 -33.73 23.23 4.00
C SER A 443 -33.96 23.21 2.48
N MET A 444 -32.90 23.20 1.68
CA MET A 444 -32.96 23.12 0.22
C MET A 444 -33.43 21.74 -0.22
N LEU A 445 -34.48 21.70 -1.02
CA LEU A 445 -34.98 20.49 -1.67
C LEU A 445 -34.79 20.65 -3.16
N VAL A 446 -34.11 19.71 -3.78
CA VAL A 446 -33.76 19.72 -5.21
C VAL A 446 -34.51 18.61 -5.93
N GLU A 447 -35.19 18.94 -7.02
CA GLU A 447 -35.82 17.97 -7.92
C GLU A 447 -34.74 17.10 -8.59
N PRO A 448 -35.08 15.88 -9.04
CA PRO A 448 -34.15 15.04 -9.78
C PRO A 448 -33.47 15.76 -10.94
N PHE A 449 -32.18 15.55 -11.10
CA PHE A 449 -31.42 16.16 -12.19
C PHE A 449 -31.88 15.67 -13.56
N VAL A 450 -31.94 16.60 -14.52
CA VAL A 450 -32.10 16.28 -15.93
C VAL A 450 -30.77 16.60 -16.61
N PHE A 451 -30.11 15.57 -17.13
CA PHE A 451 -28.84 15.69 -17.86
C PHE A 451 -29.11 15.97 -19.34
N GLY A 452 -28.27 16.77 -19.98
CA GLY A 452 -28.44 17.12 -21.38
C GLY A 452 -27.43 18.13 -21.88
N GLN A 453 -27.78 18.81 -22.95
CA GLN A 453 -26.94 19.81 -23.59
C GLN A 453 -27.70 21.12 -23.85
N ILE A 454 -26.98 22.24 -23.79
CA ILE A 454 -27.52 23.54 -24.16
C ILE A 454 -27.56 23.65 -25.69
N THR A 455 -28.74 23.93 -26.26
CA THR A 455 -28.95 24.02 -27.71
C THR A 455 -29.14 25.47 -28.17
N GLY A 456 -29.29 26.41 -27.26
CA GLY A 456 -29.42 27.82 -27.60
C GLY A 456 -29.18 28.77 -26.43
N VAL A 457 -28.55 29.91 -26.73
CA VAL A 457 -28.28 30.98 -25.79
C VAL A 457 -28.64 32.31 -26.49
N ASP A 458 -29.29 33.25 -25.78
CA ASP A 458 -29.59 34.55 -26.32
C ASP A 458 -28.39 35.55 -26.27
N GLU A 459 -28.58 36.77 -26.78
CA GLU A 459 -27.55 37.82 -26.79
C GLU A 459 -27.12 38.26 -25.37
N GLN A 460 -27.90 37.94 -24.35
CA GLN A 460 -27.62 38.25 -22.95
C GLN A 460 -27.00 37.07 -22.19
N GLY A 461 -26.77 35.92 -22.87
CA GLY A 461 -26.20 34.73 -22.28
C GLY A 461 -27.23 33.85 -21.54
N LEU A 462 -28.54 34.12 -21.70
CA LEU A 462 -29.58 33.32 -21.12
C LEU A 462 -29.85 32.06 -21.98
N ILE A 463 -30.00 30.90 -21.34
CA ILE A 463 -30.27 29.66 -22.03
C ILE A 463 -31.69 29.66 -22.58
N THR A 464 -31.81 29.55 -23.90
CA THR A 464 -33.08 29.54 -24.65
C THR A 464 -33.47 28.17 -25.15
N GLY A 465 -32.52 27.20 -25.14
CA GLY A 465 -32.73 25.82 -25.54
C GLY A 465 -31.90 24.85 -24.71
N PHE A 466 -32.54 23.78 -24.31
CA PHE A 466 -31.92 22.65 -23.61
C PHE A 466 -32.52 21.33 -24.13
N GLU A 467 -31.68 20.41 -24.52
CA GLU A 467 -32.07 19.08 -25.00
C GLU A 467 -31.68 18.02 -23.96
N PRO A 468 -32.67 17.36 -23.32
CA PRO A 468 -32.40 16.29 -22.37
C PRO A 468 -31.75 15.08 -23.05
N ALA A 469 -30.74 14.50 -22.40
CA ALA A 469 -30.12 13.26 -22.84
C ALA A 469 -31.09 12.08 -22.71
N ALA A 470 -31.37 11.41 -23.83
CA ALA A 470 -32.25 10.25 -23.85
C ALA A 470 -31.69 9.13 -22.96
N ASN A 471 -32.49 8.63 -22.02
CA ASN A 471 -32.08 7.60 -21.05
C ASN A 471 -30.85 7.97 -20.20
N ASN A 472 -30.60 9.26 -19.99
CA ASN A 472 -29.39 9.77 -19.32
C ASN A 472 -28.09 9.31 -20.01
N ILE A 473 -28.07 9.21 -21.35
CA ILE A 473 -26.88 8.88 -22.14
C ILE A 473 -26.41 10.16 -22.86
N VAL A 474 -25.18 10.55 -22.55
CA VAL A 474 -24.43 11.59 -23.28
C VAL A 474 -23.52 10.89 -24.29
N PRO A 475 -23.53 11.28 -25.58
CA PRO A 475 -22.68 10.66 -26.58
C PRO A 475 -21.19 10.80 -26.24
N PHE A 476 -20.41 9.77 -26.51
CA PHE A 476 -18.96 9.86 -26.44
C PHE A 476 -18.44 10.82 -27.51
N GLY A 477 -17.51 11.67 -27.13
CA GLY A 477 -16.98 12.72 -28.00
C GLY A 477 -17.42 14.14 -27.60
N GLU A 478 -18.37 14.25 -26.67
CA GLU A 478 -18.76 15.54 -26.12
C GLU A 478 -17.69 16.09 -25.16
N GLU A 479 -17.52 17.42 -25.16
CA GLU A 479 -16.54 18.12 -24.33
C GLU A 479 -17.12 18.50 -22.97
N GLU A 480 -18.46 18.64 -22.89
CA GLU A 480 -19.17 19.07 -21.70
C GLU A 480 -20.56 18.42 -21.59
N PHE A 481 -21.13 18.46 -20.38
CA PHE A 481 -22.52 18.14 -20.13
C PHE A 481 -23.17 19.21 -19.25
N THR A 482 -24.50 19.36 -19.36
CA THR A 482 -25.25 20.30 -18.56
C THR A 482 -26.31 19.60 -17.73
N ILE A 483 -26.49 20.06 -16.51
CA ILE A 483 -27.57 19.65 -15.61
C ILE A 483 -28.60 20.76 -15.56
N GLN A 484 -29.86 20.40 -15.82
CA GLN A 484 -31.02 21.23 -15.49
C GLN A 484 -31.58 20.76 -14.15
N PHE A 485 -31.87 21.70 -13.25
CA PHE A 485 -32.45 21.39 -11.94
C PHE A 485 -33.36 22.54 -11.46
N THR A 486 -34.29 22.18 -10.57
CA THR A 486 -35.13 23.15 -9.83
C THR A 486 -34.98 22.87 -8.34
N TYR A 487 -35.13 23.87 -7.51
CA TYR A 487 -35.13 23.67 -6.07
C TYR A 487 -36.22 24.50 -5.36
N SER A 488 -36.52 24.07 -4.13
CA SER A 488 -37.39 24.78 -3.20
C SER A 488 -36.75 24.86 -1.82
N GLY A 489 -37.25 25.71 -0.94
CA GLY A 489 -36.67 25.97 0.37
C GLY A 489 -35.75 27.20 0.37
N GLU A 490 -34.94 27.32 1.43
CA GLU A 490 -34.00 28.45 1.55
C GLU A 490 -32.77 28.20 0.68
N ALA A 491 -32.29 29.28 0.02
CA ALA A 491 -31.05 29.20 -0.71
C ALA A 491 -29.87 28.98 0.24
N PRO A 492 -28.96 28.05 -0.07
CA PRO A 492 -27.76 27.80 0.74
C PRO A 492 -26.79 28.99 0.58
N ARG A 493 -25.82 29.09 1.49
CA ARG A 493 -24.72 30.07 1.38
C ARG A 493 -23.74 29.68 0.30
N GLU A 494 -23.55 28.36 0.16
CA GLU A 494 -22.60 27.77 -0.76
C GLU A 494 -23.15 26.47 -1.35
N MET A 495 -22.92 26.26 -2.64
CA MET A 495 -23.19 25.01 -3.33
C MET A 495 -21.87 24.40 -3.80
N LEU A 496 -21.63 23.16 -3.40
CA LEU A 496 -20.52 22.36 -3.90
C LEU A 496 -21.07 21.27 -4.83
N TRP A 497 -20.48 21.19 -6.00
CA TRP A 497 -20.75 20.15 -6.97
C TRP A 497 -19.55 19.21 -7.04
N LYS A 498 -19.78 17.92 -6.85
CA LYS A 498 -18.81 16.85 -7.05
C LYS A 498 -19.25 15.96 -8.19
N VAL A 499 -18.31 15.56 -9.03
CA VAL A 499 -18.54 14.63 -10.14
C VAL A 499 -17.67 13.40 -9.92
N TYR A 500 -18.28 12.23 -9.98
CA TYR A 500 -17.59 10.95 -9.87
C TYR A 500 -17.66 10.22 -11.21
N VAL A 501 -16.53 9.68 -11.65
CA VAL A 501 -16.44 8.86 -12.87
C VAL A 501 -16.11 7.44 -12.46
N ASN A 502 -16.98 6.49 -12.76
CA ASN A 502 -16.85 5.10 -12.34
C ASN A 502 -16.61 4.95 -10.82
N GLY A 503 -17.28 5.79 -10.01
CA GLY A 503 -17.20 5.77 -8.55
C GLY A 503 -16.07 6.60 -7.93
N TYR A 504 -15.13 7.15 -8.72
CA TYR A 504 -14.02 7.97 -8.24
C TYR A 504 -14.25 9.45 -8.54
N GLU A 505 -14.02 10.33 -7.56
CA GLU A 505 -14.19 11.77 -7.76
C GLU A 505 -13.20 12.32 -8.80
N ASP A 506 -13.72 13.02 -9.79
CA ASP A 506 -12.92 13.82 -10.74
C ASP A 506 -12.83 15.27 -10.25
N GLN A 507 -11.70 15.60 -9.63
CA GLN A 507 -11.46 16.92 -9.06
C GLN A 507 -11.41 18.04 -10.13
N ALA A 508 -11.16 17.70 -11.40
CA ALA A 508 -11.17 18.69 -12.48
C ALA A 508 -12.60 19.18 -12.81
N LEU A 509 -13.61 18.39 -12.45
CA LEU A 509 -15.03 18.72 -12.63
C LEU A 509 -15.69 19.23 -11.33
N ARG A 510 -14.93 19.39 -10.24
CA ARG A 510 -15.45 19.94 -8.98
C ARG A 510 -15.71 21.45 -9.12
N ILE A 511 -16.88 21.92 -8.70
CA ILE A 511 -17.25 23.33 -8.75
C ILE A 511 -17.80 23.77 -7.39
N VAL A 512 -17.34 24.95 -6.92
CA VAL A 512 -17.88 25.65 -5.75
C VAL A 512 -18.53 26.93 -6.23
N ASP A 513 -19.82 27.07 -5.99
CA ASP A 513 -20.61 28.26 -6.33
C ASP A 513 -21.03 28.99 -5.04
N ALA A 514 -20.70 30.28 -4.96
CA ALA A 514 -21.37 31.17 -4.02
C ALA A 514 -22.76 31.49 -4.57
N THR A 515 -23.81 31.32 -3.77
CA THR A 515 -25.16 31.34 -4.30
C THR A 515 -25.80 32.75 -4.25
N ASP A 516 -26.21 33.22 -5.42
CA ASP A 516 -27.18 34.28 -5.58
C ASP A 516 -28.40 33.76 -6.35
N ILE A 517 -28.86 32.54 -6.01
CA ILE A 517 -30.01 31.90 -6.67
C ILE A 517 -31.27 32.15 -5.86
N SER A 518 -32.33 32.56 -6.53
CA SER A 518 -33.67 32.69 -5.96
C SER A 518 -34.51 31.44 -6.23
N GLY A 519 -35.17 30.90 -5.21
CA GLY A 519 -35.99 29.68 -5.33
C GLY A 519 -37.09 29.76 -6.36
N GLY A 520 -37.46 28.60 -6.93
CA GLY A 520 -38.59 28.43 -7.84
C GLY A 520 -38.28 28.65 -9.33
N SER A 521 -37.00 28.85 -9.69
CA SER A 521 -36.55 28.97 -11.08
C SER A 521 -35.87 27.68 -11.54
N THR A 522 -35.84 27.44 -12.85
CA THR A 522 -35.03 26.38 -13.46
C THR A 522 -33.62 26.89 -13.63
N TRP A 523 -32.66 26.10 -13.15
CA TRP A 523 -31.24 26.42 -13.20
C TRP A 523 -30.49 25.41 -14.06
N TYR A 524 -29.34 25.86 -14.58
CA TYR A 524 -28.48 25.07 -15.42
C TYR A 524 -27.05 25.14 -14.89
N LYS A 525 -26.37 23.97 -14.83
CA LYS A 525 -24.96 23.88 -14.48
C LYS A 525 -24.22 23.02 -15.48
N THR A 526 -23.22 23.61 -16.13
CA THR A 526 -22.40 22.95 -17.14
C THR A 526 -21.06 22.52 -16.54
N PHE A 527 -20.61 21.34 -16.89
CA PHE A 527 -19.36 20.73 -16.49
C PHE A 527 -18.55 20.32 -17.73
N GLY A 528 -17.27 20.66 -17.76
CA GLY A 528 -16.36 20.32 -18.84
C GLY A 528 -14.90 20.54 -18.45
N TYR A 529 -13.99 19.92 -19.18
CA TYR A 529 -12.54 19.98 -18.90
C TYR A 529 -11.87 21.22 -19.51
N SER A 530 -12.35 22.42 -19.22
CA SER A 530 -11.89 23.67 -19.84
C SER A 530 -10.43 24.07 -19.57
N TYR A 531 -9.72 23.37 -18.69
CA TYR A 531 -8.35 23.70 -18.28
C TYR A 531 -7.34 22.57 -18.44
N THR A 532 -7.74 21.44 -18.98
CA THR A 532 -6.86 20.28 -19.21
C THR A 532 -6.71 20.03 -20.71
N ASN A 533 -5.62 19.42 -21.14
CA ASN A 533 -5.42 19.01 -22.54
C ASN A 533 -6.34 17.84 -22.97
N VAL A 534 -7.32 17.48 -22.16
CA VAL A 534 -8.34 16.47 -22.42
C VAL A 534 -9.64 17.23 -22.65
N PHE A 535 -10.12 17.23 -23.89
CA PHE A 535 -11.29 18.00 -24.33
C PHE A 535 -12.57 17.14 -24.45
N ILE A 536 -12.53 15.87 -24.06
CA ILE A 536 -13.63 14.94 -24.30
C ILE A 536 -13.93 14.18 -22.99
N LEU A 537 -15.22 14.04 -22.68
CA LEU A 537 -15.68 13.19 -21.57
C LEU A 537 -15.27 11.74 -21.83
N SER A 538 -14.66 11.09 -20.83
CA SER A 538 -14.30 9.68 -20.93
C SER A 538 -15.55 8.80 -20.92
N GLN A 539 -15.49 7.62 -21.57
CA GLN A 539 -16.58 6.65 -21.46
C GLN A 539 -16.71 6.14 -20.02
N GLY A 540 -17.95 6.05 -19.52
CA GLY A 540 -18.20 5.55 -18.17
C GLY A 540 -19.50 6.01 -17.56
N GLU A 541 -19.67 5.67 -16.30
CA GLU A 541 -20.76 6.14 -15.44
C GLU A 541 -20.32 7.41 -14.72
N TYR A 542 -21.14 8.46 -14.85
CA TYR A 542 -20.95 9.75 -14.19
C TYR A 542 -22.01 9.94 -13.11
N THR A 543 -21.60 10.12 -11.87
CA THR A 543 -22.49 10.50 -10.78
C THR A 543 -22.18 11.93 -10.36
N VAL A 544 -23.20 12.81 -10.36
CA VAL A 544 -23.07 14.20 -9.91
C VAL A 544 -23.80 14.35 -8.58
N GLU A 545 -23.12 14.96 -7.62
CA GLU A 545 -23.63 15.25 -6.29
C GLU A 545 -23.64 16.77 -6.05
N LEU A 546 -24.76 17.25 -5.49
CA LEU A 546 -24.92 18.63 -5.06
C LEU A 546 -25.00 18.67 -3.53
N TYR A 547 -24.10 19.42 -2.94
CA TYR A 547 -24.10 19.75 -1.52
C TYR A 547 -24.50 21.21 -1.32
N ALA A 548 -25.44 21.43 -0.40
CA ALA A 548 -25.88 22.75 0.03
C ALA A 548 -25.43 22.93 1.50
N ASP A 549 -24.57 23.91 1.78
CA ASP A 549 -23.97 24.13 3.10
C ASP A 549 -23.39 22.82 3.71
N ASN A 550 -22.66 22.05 2.90
CA ASN A 550 -22.06 20.75 3.23
C ASN A 550 -23.03 19.57 3.45
N ILE A 551 -24.31 19.74 3.14
CA ILE A 551 -25.34 18.68 3.21
C ILE A 551 -25.66 18.18 1.81
N LEU A 552 -25.62 16.87 1.59
CA LEU A 552 -25.99 16.26 0.31
C LEU A 552 -27.49 16.41 0.08
N VAL A 553 -27.86 17.23 -0.90
CA VAL A 553 -29.27 17.55 -1.21
C VAL A 553 -29.79 16.84 -2.44
N GLN A 554 -28.92 16.49 -3.40
CA GLN A 554 -29.30 15.73 -4.58
C GLN A 554 -28.11 14.98 -5.17
N SER A 555 -28.40 13.82 -5.77
CA SER A 555 -27.44 13.05 -6.58
C SER A 555 -28.16 12.50 -7.81
N GLY A 556 -27.44 12.42 -8.93
CA GLY A 556 -27.97 11.89 -10.17
C GLY A 556 -26.88 11.26 -11.02
N THR A 557 -27.25 10.28 -11.84
CA THR A 557 -26.30 9.51 -12.65
C THR A 557 -26.67 9.57 -14.12
N PHE A 558 -25.64 9.68 -14.97
CA PHE A 558 -25.74 9.54 -16.42
C PHE A 558 -24.58 8.72 -16.96
N TYR A 559 -24.63 8.35 -18.22
CA TYR A 559 -23.62 7.52 -18.88
C TYR A 559 -23.04 8.21 -20.09
N VAL A 560 -21.72 8.13 -20.27
CA VAL A 560 -21.04 8.51 -21.52
C VAL A 560 -20.73 7.24 -22.30
N GLN A 561 -21.38 7.07 -23.46
CA GLN A 561 -21.31 5.87 -24.29
C GLN A 561 -21.26 6.26 -25.77
N GLU A 562 -20.82 5.29 -26.67
CA GLU A 562 -20.85 5.42 -28.12
C GLU A 562 -22.28 5.51 -28.69
#